data_0d8a8233faeddc54bc01a5454ce14942
#
_entry.id   0d8a8233faeddc54bc01a5454ce14942
#
_cell.length_a   1.000
_cell.length_b   1.000
_cell.length_c   1.000
_cell.angle_alpha   90.00
_cell.angle_beta   90.00
_cell.angle_gamma   90.00
#
_symmetry.space_group_name_H-M   'P 1'
#
loop_
_entity.id
_entity.type
_entity.pdbx_description
1 polymer ?
#
loop_
_entity_poly.entity_id
_entity_poly.type
_entity_poly.pdbx_seq_one_letter_code
_entity_poly.pdbx_strand_id
1 'polypeptide(L)'
;VIRRMDEKNGKILDLNHVKVLLLEAEFLEEKDFMQELVEIGNSGVDLPGNMIVFVAEDVDAISNLQEEMDEDLGNYLAEMLEGNPNYEDTSGATFKSLICDWYNGGSSTILPSLGVQDDLPVVEGYYLMQTDVSGDDQILRKVTAEEGYVAGLCSGAIGMVDMDVDGGQIHLENVKVSYEYTATNSGVGCQL
;
A
#
# COMPACT_ATOMS: atom_id res chain seq x y z
N VAL A 1 18.78 9.25 -4.87
CA VAL A 1 19.49 8.24 -4.03
C VAL A 1 20.07 7.15 -4.92
N ILE A 2 19.30 6.51 -5.79
CA ILE A 2 19.74 5.39 -6.65
C ILE A 2 20.93 5.80 -7.53
N ARG A 3 20.87 6.94 -8.23
CA ARG A 3 22.01 7.44 -9.03
C ARG A 3 23.30 7.65 -8.21
N ARG A 4 23.20 8.09 -6.93
CA ARG A 4 24.36 8.26 -6.06
C ARG A 4 25.00 6.95 -5.64
N MET A 5 24.23 5.86 -5.58
CA MET A 5 24.76 4.52 -5.28
C MET A 5 25.53 3.95 -6.47
N ASP A 6 25.02 4.11 -7.69
CA ASP A 6 25.70 3.70 -8.93
C ASP A 6 27.04 4.46 -9.11
N GLU A 7 27.05 5.77 -8.92
CA GLU A 7 28.24 6.60 -9.03
C GLU A 7 29.34 6.24 -8.01
N LYS A 8 28.95 5.82 -6.79
CA LYS A 8 29.90 5.46 -5.73
C LYS A 8 30.50 4.05 -5.89
N ASN A 9 29.73 3.11 -6.39
CA ASN A 9 30.13 1.70 -6.38
C ASN A 9 30.60 1.18 -7.74
N GLY A 10 30.40 1.94 -8.84
CA GLY A 10 30.77 1.52 -10.20
C GLY A 10 30.08 0.21 -10.63
N LYS A 11 29.00 -0.19 -9.95
CA LYS A 11 28.19 -1.37 -10.26
C LYS A 11 26.79 -0.90 -10.60
N ILE A 12 26.22 -1.46 -11.65
CA ILE A 12 24.80 -1.30 -11.96
C ILE A 12 24.00 -1.97 -10.84
N LEU A 13 23.13 -1.21 -10.19
CA LEU A 13 22.23 -1.74 -9.17
C LEU A 13 21.13 -2.52 -9.89
N ASP A 14 21.11 -3.84 -9.74
CA ASP A 14 20.04 -4.69 -10.24
C ASP A 14 18.90 -4.73 -9.21
N LEU A 15 17.80 -4.09 -9.52
CA LEU A 15 16.61 -4.02 -8.66
C LEU A 15 15.50 -5.00 -9.08
N ASN A 16 15.75 -5.88 -10.06
CA ASN A 16 14.75 -6.83 -10.54
C ASN A 16 14.23 -7.82 -9.47
N HIS A 17 14.95 -7.94 -8.37
CA HIS A 17 14.62 -8.84 -7.27
C HIS A 17 14.07 -8.12 -6.02
N VAL A 18 13.86 -6.81 -6.11
CA VAL A 18 13.28 -6.06 -4.99
C VAL A 18 11.82 -6.47 -4.82
N LYS A 19 11.48 -6.96 -3.63
CA LYS A 19 10.13 -7.43 -3.30
C LYS A 19 9.26 -6.35 -2.64
N VAL A 20 9.90 -5.43 -1.94
CA VAL A 20 9.23 -4.44 -1.10
C VAL A 20 9.75 -3.05 -1.40
N LEU A 21 8.83 -2.10 -1.49
CA LEU A 21 9.09 -0.66 -1.49
C LEU A 21 8.55 -0.09 -0.18
N LEU A 22 9.43 0.50 0.61
CA LEU A 22 9.06 1.15 1.86
C LEU A 22 9.07 2.67 1.65
N LEU A 23 7.93 3.30 1.87
CA LEU A 23 7.73 4.74 1.75
C LEU A 23 7.60 5.36 3.13
N GLU A 24 8.25 6.49 3.34
CA GLU A 24 8.05 7.30 4.54
C GLU A 24 6.70 8.00 4.47
N ALA A 25 5.95 8.04 5.58
CA ALA A 25 4.63 8.63 5.62
C ALA A 25 4.65 10.13 5.23
N GLU A 26 5.68 10.86 5.67
CA GLU A 26 5.89 12.27 5.34
C GLU A 26 6.03 12.49 3.81
N PHE A 27 6.64 11.52 3.10
CA PHE A 27 6.76 11.59 1.64
C PHE A 27 5.40 11.55 0.93
N LEU A 28 4.42 10.81 1.48
CA LEU A 28 3.06 10.75 0.91
C LEU A 28 2.29 12.06 1.07
N GLU A 29 2.68 12.93 1.99
CA GLU A 29 2.07 14.23 2.19
C GLU A 29 2.59 15.28 1.20
N GLU A 30 3.68 14.99 0.48
CA GLU A 30 4.20 15.88 -0.54
C GLU A 30 3.26 15.91 -1.75
N LYS A 31 2.95 17.12 -2.22
CA LYS A 31 1.98 17.31 -3.32
C LYS A 31 2.32 16.53 -4.59
N ASP A 32 3.61 16.39 -4.87
CA ASP A 32 4.11 15.82 -6.14
C ASP A 32 4.66 14.38 -5.95
N PHE A 33 4.40 13.72 -4.80
CA PHE A 33 5.01 12.43 -4.50
C PHE A 33 4.73 11.35 -5.55
N MET A 34 3.53 11.32 -6.12
CA MET A 34 3.20 10.36 -7.18
C MET A 34 3.97 10.64 -8.47
N GLN A 35 4.18 11.92 -8.81
CA GLN A 35 5.01 12.27 -9.95
C GLN A 35 6.46 11.82 -9.73
N GLU A 36 7.00 11.99 -8.53
CA GLU A 36 8.33 11.52 -8.17
C GLU A 36 8.45 10.00 -8.24
N LEU A 37 7.43 9.26 -7.76
CA LEU A 37 7.38 7.79 -7.90
C LEU A 37 7.37 7.34 -9.36
N VAL A 38 6.59 8.01 -10.21
CA VAL A 38 6.57 7.74 -11.66
C VAL A 38 7.92 8.05 -12.30
N GLU A 39 8.57 9.15 -11.93
CA GLU A 39 9.90 9.50 -12.41
C GLU A 39 10.96 8.47 -12.00
N ILE A 40 10.86 7.93 -10.78
CA ILE A 40 11.72 6.82 -10.32
C ILE A 40 11.50 5.60 -11.21
N GLY A 41 10.26 5.21 -11.45
CA GLY A 41 9.91 4.08 -12.34
C GLY A 41 10.37 4.28 -13.78
N ASN A 42 10.42 5.51 -14.28
CA ASN A 42 10.86 5.86 -15.62
C ASN A 42 12.37 6.17 -15.74
N SER A 43 13.10 6.16 -14.64
CA SER A 43 14.53 6.56 -14.60
C SER A 43 15.49 5.59 -15.29
N GLY A 44 14.98 4.54 -15.94
CA GLY A 44 15.75 3.47 -16.55
C GLY A 44 16.23 2.41 -15.55
N VAL A 45 15.70 2.46 -14.35
CA VAL A 45 15.84 1.40 -13.35
C VAL A 45 14.61 0.49 -13.50
N ASP A 46 14.84 -0.77 -13.84
CA ASP A 46 13.76 -1.76 -13.95
C ASP A 46 13.26 -2.11 -12.53
N LEU A 47 12.23 -1.41 -12.07
CA LEU A 47 11.54 -1.74 -10.83
C LEU A 47 10.46 -2.78 -11.10
N PRO A 48 10.42 -3.90 -10.34
CA PRO A 48 9.36 -4.88 -10.47
C PRO A 48 7.98 -4.26 -10.15
N GLY A 49 7.04 -4.36 -11.07
CA GLY A 49 5.69 -3.83 -10.84
C GLY A 49 4.92 -4.55 -9.72
N ASN A 50 5.33 -5.76 -9.38
CA ASN A 50 4.77 -6.57 -8.30
C ASN A 50 5.41 -6.33 -6.92
N MET A 51 6.32 -5.35 -6.80
CA MET A 51 6.80 -4.93 -5.48
C MET A 51 5.62 -4.54 -4.61
N ILE A 52 5.61 -5.05 -3.39
CA ILE A 52 4.62 -4.64 -2.39
C ILE A 52 5.04 -3.28 -1.82
N VAL A 53 4.09 -2.37 -1.71
CA VAL A 53 4.32 -1.03 -1.18
C VAL A 53 3.82 -0.97 0.26
N PHE A 54 4.71 -0.63 1.17
CA PHE A 54 4.38 -0.33 2.55
C PHE A 54 4.65 1.14 2.86
N VAL A 55 3.99 1.64 3.87
CA VAL A 55 4.23 2.96 4.43
C VAL A 55 4.71 2.81 5.86
N ALA A 56 5.67 3.60 6.28
CA ALA A 56 6.11 3.67 7.67
C ALA A 56 6.30 5.13 8.10
N GLU A 57 6.00 5.42 9.36
CA GLU A 57 6.30 6.75 9.92
C GLU A 57 7.80 6.92 10.22
N ASP A 58 8.48 5.82 10.50
CA ASP A 58 9.92 5.77 10.74
C ASP A 58 10.52 4.60 9.93
N VAL A 59 10.96 4.91 8.72
CA VAL A 59 11.60 3.95 7.79
C VAL A 59 12.92 3.44 8.36
N ASP A 60 13.65 4.27 9.10
CA ASP A 60 14.92 3.87 9.69
C ASP A 60 14.70 2.84 10.81
N ALA A 61 13.65 2.99 11.62
CA ALA A 61 13.29 2.01 12.65
C ALA A 61 12.98 0.65 12.02
N ILE A 62 12.20 0.60 10.93
CA ILE A 62 11.91 -0.65 10.22
C ILE A 62 13.19 -1.24 9.61
N SER A 63 14.00 -0.42 8.94
CA SER A 63 15.22 -0.88 8.26
C SER A 63 16.27 -1.43 9.23
N ASN A 64 16.36 -0.88 10.44
CA ASN A 64 17.30 -1.33 11.46
C ASN A 64 16.96 -2.73 11.99
N LEU A 65 15.71 -3.19 11.89
CA LEU A 65 15.34 -4.55 12.26
C LEU A 65 16.11 -5.61 11.47
N GLN A 66 16.59 -5.28 10.27
CA GLN A 66 17.44 -6.20 9.49
C GLN A 66 18.69 -6.66 10.24
N GLU A 67 19.26 -5.82 11.13
CA GLU A 67 20.44 -6.16 11.91
C GLU A 67 20.12 -7.18 13.02
N GLU A 68 18.87 -7.26 13.45
CA GLU A 68 18.40 -8.12 14.54
C GLU A 68 17.71 -9.40 14.04
N MET A 69 17.36 -9.44 12.74
CA MET A 69 16.67 -10.56 12.11
C MET A 69 17.65 -11.55 11.46
N ASP A 70 17.38 -12.85 11.61
CA ASP A 70 18.15 -13.92 10.96
C ASP A 70 17.81 -14.07 9.46
N GLU A 71 16.69 -13.52 9.02
CA GLU A 71 16.22 -13.58 7.64
C GLU A 71 16.22 -12.20 6.97
N ASP A 72 16.13 -12.18 5.64
CA ASP A 72 16.03 -10.95 4.87
C ASP A 72 14.70 -10.23 5.15
N LEU A 73 14.78 -8.99 5.62
CA LEU A 73 13.62 -8.17 5.99
C LEU A 73 12.63 -8.03 4.83
N GLY A 74 13.12 -7.86 3.59
CA GLY A 74 12.25 -7.73 2.42
C GLY A 74 11.47 -9.02 2.14
N ASN A 75 12.07 -10.20 2.37
CA ASN A 75 11.37 -11.48 2.27
C ASN A 75 10.32 -11.61 3.36
N TYR A 76 10.70 -11.34 4.61
CA TYR A 76 9.78 -11.37 5.74
C TYR A 76 8.54 -10.49 5.52
N LEU A 77 8.75 -9.24 5.10
CA LEU A 77 7.65 -8.30 4.84
C LEU A 77 6.74 -8.78 3.70
N ALA A 78 7.30 -9.35 2.64
CA ALA A 78 6.51 -9.91 1.55
C ALA A 78 5.66 -11.10 2.04
N GLU A 79 6.26 -12.04 2.78
CA GLU A 79 5.58 -13.22 3.30
C GLU A 79 4.54 -12.88 4.36
N MET A 80 4.75 -11.81 5.14
CA MET A 80 3.79 -11.33 6.13
C MET A 80 2.44 -10.97 5.51
N LEU A 81 2.41 -10.40 4.31
CA LEU A 81 1.16 -10.13 3.61
C LEU A 81 0.60 -11.38 2.92
N GLU A 82 1.44 -12.18 2.27
CA GLU A 82 1.03 -13.44 1.61
C GLU A 82 0.39 -14.43 2.59
N GLY A 83 0.89 -14.44 3.84
CA GLY A 83 0.36 -15.30 4.92
C GLY A 83 -0.87 -14.76 5.64
N ASN A 84 -1.28 -13.53 5.36
CA ASN A 84 -2.42 -12.92 6.03
C ASN A 84 -3.70 -13.14 5.21
N PRO A 85 -4.72 -13.88 5.74
CA PRO A 85 -5.95 -14.15 5.02
C PRO A 85 -6.70 -12.88 4.60
N ASN A 86 -6.47 -11.77 5.29
CA ASN A 86 -7.02 -10.45 4.94
C ASN A 86 -6.29 -9.82 3.73
N TYR A 87 -5.25 -10.47 3.19
CA TYR A 87 -4.41 -10.02 2.10
C TYR A 87 -4.18 -11.07 1.01
N GLU A 88 -5.04 -12.07 0.87
CA GLU A 88 -4.90 -13.07 -0.20
C GLU A 88 -4.82 -12.43 -1.61
N ASP A 89 -5.31 -11.20 -1.75
CA ASP A 89 -5.14 -10.43 -2.97
C ASP A 89 -4.26 -9.19 -2.71
N THR A 90 -2.94 -9.39 -2.64
CA THR A 90 -1.94 -8.31 -2.52
C THR A 90 -1.90 -7.39 -3.76
N SER A 91 -2.74 -7.67 -4.77
CA SER A 91 -2.79 -6.89 -6.01
C SER A 91 -3.07 -5.40 -5.77
N GLY A 92 -3.79 -5.07 -4.70
CA GLY A 92 -4.11 -3.68 -4.32
C GLY A 92 -2.95 -2.87 -3.74
N ALA A 93 -1.94 -3.53 -3.15
CA ALA A 93 -0.81 -2.86 -2.50
C ALA A 93 0.50 -2.96 -3.30
N THR A 94 0.44 -3.22 -4.61
CA THR A 94 1.63 -3.30 -5.43
C THR A 94 2.00 -1.95 -6.05
N PHE A 95 3.27 -1.77 -6.37
CA PHE A 95 3.74 -0.58 -7.06
C PHE A 95 2.99 -0.32 -8.38
N LYS A 96 2.72 -1.39 -9.14
CA LYS A 96 1.93 -1.29 -10.38
C LYS A 96 0.51 -0.83 -10.10
N SER A 97 -0.18 -1.39 -9.10
CA SER A 97 -1.56 -0.99 -8.79
C SER A 97 -1.61 0.46 -8.34
N LEU A 98 -0.68 0.90 -7.47
CA LEU A 98 -0.56 2.28 -7.04
C LEU A 98 -0.45 3.26 -8.23
N ILE A 99 0.44 2.97 -9.17
CA ILE A 99 0.62 3.79 -10.37
C ILE A 99 -0.62 3.76 -11.28
N CYS A 100 -1.23 2.57 -11.48
CA CYS A 100 -2.43 2.44 -12.29
C CYS A 100 -3.62 3.19 -11.70
N ASP A 101 -3.82 3.11 -10.40
CA ASP A 101 -4.90 3.79 -9.69
C ASP A 101 -4.75 5.31 -9.80
N TRP A 102 -3.53 5.79 -9.64
CA TRP A 102 -3.25 7.23 -9.82
C TRP A 102 -3.57 7.72 -11.24
N TYR A 103 -3.16 6.98 -12.28
CA TYR A 103 -3.45 7.37 -13.66
C TYR A 103 -4.95 7.28 -14.02
N ASN A 104 -5.67 6.35 -13.42
CA ASN A 104 -7.10 6.18 -13.71
C ASN A 104 -7.97 7.26 -13.07
N GLY A 105 -7.48 7.95 -12.03
CA GLY A 105 -8.25 8.95 -11.27
C GLY A 105 -9.50 8.37 -10.62
N GLY A 106 -9.92 8.92 -9.48
CA GLY A 106 -11.12 8.45 -8.79
C GLY A 106 -11.01 7.06 -8.15
N SER A 107 -9.85 6.43 -8.22
CA SER A 107 -9.56 5.17 -7.54
C SER A 107 -9.12 5.42 -6.11
N SER A 108 -9.34 4.43 -5.25
CA SER A 108 -8.82 4.43 -3.87
C SER A 108 -7.79 3.34 -3.74
N THR A 109 -6.59 3.70 -3.31
CA THR A 109 -5.52 2.76 -3.00
C THR A 109 -5.40 2.61 -1.49
N ILE A 110 -5.16 1.38 -1.04
CA ILE A 110 -5.01 1.05 0.37
C ILE A 110 -3.58 0.52 0.56
N LEU A 111 -2.76 1.28 1.30
CA LEU A 111 -1.38 0.91 1.56
C LEU A 111 -1.22 0.49 3.03
N PRO A 112 -0.65 -0.69 3.31
CA PRO A 112 -0.39 -1.12 4.67
C PRO A 112 0.63 -0.23 5.36
N SER A 113 0.34 0.15 6.60
CA SER A 113 1.21 0.94 7.47
C SER A 113 1.98 0.02 8.40
N LEU A 114 3.30 0.10 8.36
CA LEU A 114 4.18 -0.66 9.24
C LEU A 114 4.53 0.12 10.50
N GLY A 115 4.52 -0.57 11.61
CA GLY A 115 5.13 -0.19 12.87
C GLY A 115 6.07 -1.26 13.38
N VAL A 116 6.65 -1.05 14.56
CA VAL A 116 7.50 -2.02 15.26
C VAL A 116 6.84 -2.40 16.57
N GLN A 117 6.66 -3.70 16.80
CA GLN A 117 6.18 -4.25 18.06
C GLN A 117 7.01 -5.46 18.44
N ASP A 118 7.53 -5.48 19.68
CA ASP A 118 8.37 -6.58 20.21
C ASP A 118 9.56 -6.91 19.27
N ASP A 119 10.22 -5.88 18.73
CA ASP A 119 11.35 -5.95 17.80
C ASP A 119 11.02 -6.66 16.46
N LEU A 120 9.75 -6.68 16.08
CA LEU A 120 9.28 -7.22 14.82
C LEU A 120 8.44 -6.17 14.06
N PRO A 121 8.50 -6.15 12.72
CA PRO A 121 7.61 -5.31 11.94
C PRO A 121 6.18 -5.88 12.00
N VAL A 122 5.21 -4.99 12.17
CA VAL A 122 3.78 -5.33 12.20
C VAL A 122 2.98 -4.37 11.33
N VAL A 123 1.86 -4.83 10.78
CA VAL A 123 0.89 -3.94 10.15
C VAL A 123 0.03 -3.33 11.25
N GLU A 124 0.20 -2.04 11.51
CA GLU A 124 -0.52 -1.30 12.56
C GLU A 124 -1.80 -0.61 12.05
N GLY A 125 -1.96 -0.54 10.73
CA GLY A 125 -3.09 0.13 10.09
C GLY A 125 -2.85 0.31 8.60
N TYR A 126 -3.56 1.26 7.99
CA TYR A 126 -3.49 1.53 6.56
C TYR A 126 -3.51 3.01 6.26
N TYR A 127 -2.92 3.36 5.12
CA TYR A 127 -3.13 4.64 4.47
C TYR A 127 -4.13 4.46 3.33
N LEU A 128 -5.26 5.16 3.42
CA LEU A 128 -6.21 5.29 2.32
C LEU A 128 -5.79 6.50 1.49
N MET A 129 -5.48 6.26 0.25
CA MET A 129 -5.17 7.29 -0.71
C MET A 129 -6.27 7.33 -1.76
N GLN A 130 -6.88 8.49 -1.94
CA GLN A 130 -7.89 8.73 -2.96
C GLN A 130 -7.47 9.90 -3.82
N THR A 131 -7.45 9.69 -5.12
CA THR A 131 -7.25 10.74 -6.11
C THR A 131 -8.60 11.23 -6.58
N ASP A 132 -8.80 12.53 -6.67
CA ASP A 132 -10.02 13.07 -7.27
C ASP A 132 -10.04 12.79 -8.79
N VAL A 133 -11.19 12.97 -9.42
CA VAL A 133 -11.38 12.70 -10.87
C VAL A 133 -10.53 13.61 -11.74
N SER A 134 -10.11 14.78 -11.23
CA SER A 134 -9.21 15.72 -11.94
C SER A 134 -7.74 15.34 -11.78
N GLY A 135 -7.40 14.54 -10.77
CA GLY A 135 -6.01 14.19 -10.45
C GLY A 135 -5.25 15.29 -9.70
N ASP A 136 -5.92 16.39 -9.36
CA ASP A 136 -5.29 17.57 -8.77
C ASP A 136 -5.26 17.53 -7.25
N ASP A 137 -6.26 16.88 -6.62
CA ASP A 137 -6.35 16.76 -5.17
C ASP A 137 -6.22 15.30 -4.72
N GLN A 138 -5.32 15.06 -3.78
CA GLN A 138 -5.14 13.78 -3.12
C GLN A 138 -5.64 13.87 -1.69
N ILE A 139 -6.45 12.90 -1.30
CA ILE A 139 -6.85 12.71 0.09
C ILE A 139 -6.05 11.53 0.62
N LEU A 140 -5.21 11.81 1.60
CA LEU A 140 -4.47 10.80 2.35
C LEU A 140 -5.03 10.73 3.75
N ARG A 141 -5.39 9.52 4.20
CA ARG A 141 -5.91 9.30 5.53
C ARG A 141 -5.31 8.03 6.14
N LYS A 142 -4.67 8.15 7.29
CA LYS A 142 -4.31 6.99 8.12
C LYS A 142 -5.55 6.47 8.84
N VAL A 143 -5.75 5.17 8.81
CA VAL A 143 -6.88 4.46 9.40
C VAL A 143 -6.39 3.25 10.20
N THR A 144 -7.22 2.76 11.11
CA THR A 144 -6.92 1.53 11.85
C THR A 144 -6.95 0.30 10.94
N ALA A 145 -6.48 -0.84 11.44
CA ALA A 145 -6.53 -2.10 10.70
C ALA A 145 -7.98 -2.46 10.31
N GLU A 146 -8.92 -2.34 11.26
CA GLU A 146 -10.33 -2.67 11.03
C GLU A 146 -10.98 -1.72 9.99
N GLU A 147 -10.72 -0.42 10.09
CA GLU A 147 -11.20 0.56 9.10
C GLU A 147 -10.62 0.26 7.70
N GLY A 148 -9.34 -0.13 7.64
CA GLY A 148 -8.67 -0.54 6.41
C GLY A 148 -9.30 -1.78 5.78
N TYR A 149 -9.62 -2.80 6.59
CA TYR A 149 -10.33 -4.00 6.10
C TYR A 149 -11.71 -3.65 5.55
N VAL A 150 -12.49 -2.82 6.26
CA VAL A 150 -13.79 -2.37 5.77
C VAL A 150 -13.65 -1.59 4.46
N ALA A 151 -12.68 -0.69 4.38
CA ALA A 151 -12.42 0.04 3.14
C ALA A 151 -12.00 -0.89 2.00
N GLY A 152 -11.16 -1.89 2.27
CA GLY A 152 -10.74 -2.92 1.32
C GLY A 152 -11.91 -3.78 0.81
N LEU A 153 -12.80 -4.20 1.71
CA LEU A 153 -14.03 -4.88 1.33
C LEU A 153 -14.91 -4.00 0.45
N CYS A 154 -15.13 -2.75 0.86
CA CYS A 154 -15.96 -1.81 0.11
C CYS A 154 -15.40 -1.49 -1.28
N SER A 155 -14.09 -1.39 -1.42
CA SER A 155 -13.45 -1.16 -2.74
C SER A 155 -13.37 -2.41 -3.61
N GLY A 156 -13.61 -3.59 -3.04
CA GLY A 156 -13.41 -4.88 -3.71
C GLY A 156 -11.94 -5.29 -3.80
N ALA A 157 -11.04 -4.57 -3.11
CA ALA A 157 -9.62 -4.91 -3.03
C ALA A 157 -9.36 -6.12 -2.12
N ILE A 158 -10.27 -6.41 -1.19
CA ILE A 158 -10.22 -7.55 -0.28
C ILE A 158 -11.49 -8.38 -0.47
N GLY A 159 -11.34 -9.67 -0.70
CA GLY A 159 -12.46 -10.60 -0.88
C GLY A 159 -12.79 -11.43 0.37
N MET A 160 -11.90 -11.43 1.35
CA MET A 160 -12.02 -12.16 2.60
C MET A 160 -11.48 -11.32 3.76
N VAL A 161 -12.08 -11.45 4.93
CA VAL A 161 -11.59 -10.78 6.14
C VAL A 161 -11.98 -11.53 7.40
N ASP A 162 -11.05 -11.56 8.35
CA ASP A 162 -11.27 -11.95 9.74
C ASP A 162 -11.22 -10.69 10.61
N MET A 163 -12.29 -10.43 11.35
CA MET A 163 -12.38 -9.27 12.24
C MET A 163 -12.86 -9.68 13.63
N ASP A 164 -12.21 -9.11 14.63
CA ASP A 164 -12.71 -9.14 16.00
C ASP A 164 -13.79 -8.06 16.18
N VAL A 165 -14.94 -8.46 16.67
CA VAL A 165 -16.05 -7.55 16.98
C VAL A 165 -16.52 -7.77 18.41
N ASP A 166 -17.22 -6.80 18.97
CA ASP A 166 -17.81 -6.93 20.28
C ASP A 166 -18.68 -8.19 20.37
N GLY A 167 -18.19 -9.21 21.07
CA GLY A 167 -18.90 -10.47 21.30
C GLY A 167 -18.42 -11.67 20.46
N GLY A 168 -17.36 -11.54 19.67
CA GLY A 168 -16.81 -12.68 18.91
C GLY A 168 -15.97 -12.29 17.69
N GLN A 169 -15.72 -13.29 16.86
CA GLN A 169 -15.02 -13.10 15.58
C GLN A 169 -16.00 -13.22 14.43
N ILE A 170 -15.85 -12.40 13.42
CA ILE A 170 -16.56 -12.50 12.14
C ILE A 170 -15.57 -12.92 11.08
N HIS A 171 -15.89 -13.99 10.38
CA HIS A 171 -15.20 -14.45 9.18
C HIS A 171 -16.08 -14.21 7.97
N LEU A 172 -15.60 -13.43 6.99
CA LEU A 172 -16.26 -13.15 5.73
C LEU A 172 -15.43 -13.73 4.59
N GLU A 173 -16.04 -14.52 3.73
CA GLU A 173 -15.41 -15.09 2.54
C GLU A 173 -16.20 -14.74 1.28
N ASN A 174 -15.50 -14.65 0.15
CA ASN A 174 -16.10 -14.43 -1.17
C ASN A 174 -17.00 -13.19 -1.21
N VAL A 175 -16.57 -12.13 -0.52
CA VAL A 175 -17.31 -10.87 -0.49
C VAL A 175 -17.35 -10.29 -1.90
N LYS A 176 -18.57 -9.97 -2.35
CA LYS A 176 -18.79 -9.29 -3.63
C LYS A 176 -19.48 -7.97 -3.36
N VAL A 177 -18.85 -6.91 -3.83
CA VAL A 177 -19.37 -5.56 -3.69
C VAL A 177 -20.07 -5.15 -4.97
N SER A 178 -21.25 -4.57 -4.85
CA SER A 178 -21.98 -3.97 -5.96
C SER A 178 -22.43 -2.57 -5.57
N TYR A 179 -22.29 -1.63 -6.50
CA TYR A 179 -22.67 -0.26 -6.30
C TYR A 179 -23.89 0.08 -7.13
N GLU A 180 -24.89 0.70 -6.53
CA GLU A 180 -26.03 1.27 -7.24
C GLU A 180 -25.86 2.79 -7.31
N TYR A 181 -25.80 3.32 -8.51
CA TYR A 181 -25.66 4.74 -8.76
C TYR A 181 -27.00 5.35 -9.09
N THR A 182 -27.43 6.33 -8.31
CA THR A 182 -28.66 7.07 -8.53
C THR A 182 -28.35 8.52 -8.90
N ALA A 183 -28.85 8.93 -10.08
CA ALA A 183 -28.77 10.34 -10.46
C ALA A 183 -29.72 11.18 -9.59
N THR A 184 -29.19 12.21 -8.96
CA THR A 184 -29.97 13.18 -8.18
C THR A 184 -29.88 14.57 -8.80
N ASN A 185 -30.76 15.48 -8.42
CA ASN A 185 -30.71 16.86 -8.91
C ASN A 185 -29.45 17.64 -8.46
N SER A 186 -28.71 17.10 -7.48
CA SER A 186 -27.50 17.69 -6.91
C SER A 186 -26.22 16.90 -7.23
N GLY A 187 -26.31 15.82 -8.02
CA GLY A 187 -25.18 14.97 -8.35
C GLY A 187 -25.54 13.50 -8.49
N VAL A 188 -24.54 12.64 -8.36
CA VAL A 188 -24.71 11.17 -8.37
C VAL A 188 -24.60 10.65 -6.92
N GLY A 189 -25.65 9.98 -6.44
CA GLY A 189 -25.62 9.22 -5.19
C GLY A 189 -25.12 7.80 -5.46
N CYS A 190 -24.30 7.27 -4.56
CA CYS A 190 -23.86 5.88 -4.57
C CYS A 190 -24.40 5.18 -3.30
N GLN A 191 -24.97 4.00 -3.46
CA GLN A 191 -25.29 3.11 -2.35
C GLN A 191 -24.46 1.83 -2.49
N LEU A 192 -23.94 1.37 -1.37
CA LEU A 192 -23.22 0.12 -1.18
C LEU A 192 -24.22 -1.00 -0.96
#